data_6b0c785dbdcdf043c4155de2f4dd5c73
#
_entry.id   6b0c785dbdcdf043c4155de2f4dd5c73
#
_cell.length_a   1.000
_cell.length_b   1.000
_cell.length_c   1.000
_cell.angle_alpha   90.00
_cell.angle_beta   90.00
_cell.angle_gamma   90.00
#
_symmetry.space_group_name_H-M   'P 1'
#
loop_
_entity.id
_entity.type
_entity.pdbx_description
1 polymer ?
#
loop_
_entity_poly.entity_id
_entity_poly.type
_entity_poly.pdbx_seq_one_letter_code
_entity_poly.pdbx_strand_id
1 'polypeptide(L)'
;MIDLLIFPFGGNSRETLLAIQAQNMLNPTWNVIGFIDDNEQLWEQSFCGVRVLGGRSAIHDFSSAQILAVPGNPENFYKRADIIGLLDIPLDRYATVVDPSARISVDAKIGKNTVLMANVVISCSVEIGNHCVILPNTVISHDSVVGDYCCIGSNVSVSGYVSIGTGCYIGSGARIMDHLRISSGCLVGIGSCVIQDVPPNIIMAGNPARHVRKVR
;
A
#
# COMPACT_ATOMS: atom_id res chain seq x y z
N MET A 1 -1.54 21.56 -10.84
CA MET A 1 -1.75 20.40 -9.95
C MET A 1 -2.74 19.47 -10.61
N ILE A 2 -2.60 18.17 -10.36
CA ILE A 2 -3.48 17.12 -10.87
C ILE A 2 -4.55 16.85 -9.80
N ASP A 3 -5.82 16.84 -10.19
CA ASP A 3 -6.92 16.53 -9.28
C ASP A 3 -6.83 15.07 -8.83
N LEU A 4 -6.99 14.84 -7.53
CA LEU A 4 -6.83 13.54 -6.89
C LEU A 4 -7.99 13.25 -5.94
N LEU A 5 -8.60 12.09 -6.09
CA LEU A 5 -9.52 11.50 -5.12
C LEU A 5 -8.83 10.36 -4.37
N ILE A 6 -9.11 10.19 -3.09
CA ILE A 6 -8.52 9.12 -2.26
C ILE A 6 -9.64 8.21 -1.74
N PHE A 7 -9.46 6.89 -1.90
CA PHE A 7 -10.43 5.84 -1.51
C PHE A 7 -9.75 4.73 -0.69
N PRO A 8 -10.40 4.18 0.34
CA PRO A 8 -11.55 4.69 1.09
C PRO A 8 -11.14 5.75 2.13
N PHE A 9 -12.08 6.36 2.84
CA PHE A 9 -11.79 7.26 3.97
C PHE A 9 -11.40 6.46 5.23
N GLY A 10 -10.12 6.12 5.33
CA GLY A 10 -9.57 5.30 6.41
C GLY A 10 -8.22 5.77 6.92
N GLY A 11 -7.57 4.98 7.76
CA GLY A 11 -6.25 5.30 8.33
C GLY A 11 -5.20 5.53 7.23
N ASN A 12 -5.03 4.57 6.34
CA ASN A 12 -4.05 4.67 5.23
C ASN A 12 -4.27 5.94 4.39
N SER A 13 -5.52 6.28 4.09
CA SER A 13 -5.86 7.45 3.26
C SER A 13 -5.50 8.75 3.96
N ARG A 14 -5.77 8.85 5.27
CA ARG A 14 -5.42 10.02 6.07
C ARG A 14 -3.91 10.18 6.22
N GLU A 15 -3.19 9.09 6.43
CA GLU A 15 -1.72 9.11 6.45
C GLU A 15 -1.15 9.47 5.07
N THR A 16 -1.75 8.95 3.99
CA THR A 16 -1.33 9.30 2.63
C THR A 16 -1.57 10.77 2.31
N LEU A 17 -2.66 11.37 2.81
CA LEU A 17 -2.88 12.81 2.65
C LEU A 17 -1.72 13.63 3.26
N LEU A 18 -1.18 13.21 4.39
CA LEU A 18 -0.02 13.89 4.98
C LEU A 18 1.23 13.78 4.09
N ALA A 19 1.48 12.62 3.48
CA ALA A 19 2.56 12.44 2.52
C ALA A 19 2.37 13.34 1.27
N ILE A 20 1.14 13.45 0.77
CA ILE A 20 0.79 14.35 -0.34
C ILE A 20 1.03 15.82 0.03
N GLN A 21 0.64 16.24 1.23
CA GLN A 21 0.87 17.59 1.72
C GLN A 21 2.37 17.89 1.81
N ALA A 22 3.17 16.97 2.35
CA ALA A 22 4.62 17.09 2.40
C ALA A 22 5.24 17.21 0.99
N GLN A 23 4.78 16.41 0.03
CA GLN A 23 5.21 16.49 -1.36
C GLN A 23 4.84 17.83 -1.98
N ASN A 24 3.63 18.32 -1.77
CA ASN A 24 3.16 19.58 -2.32
C ASN A 24 3.90 20.80 -1.74
N MET A 25 4.42 20.71 -0.52
CA MET A 25 5.27 21.78 0.04
C MET A 25 6.60 21.92 -0.72
N LEU A 26 7.12 20.85 -1.29
CA LEU A 26 8.37 20.86 -2.07
C LEU A 26 8.09 21.08 -3.56
N ASN A 27 7.10 20.38 -4.09
CA ASN A 27 6.71 20.44 -5.49
C ASN A 27 5.19 20.24 -5.60
N PRO A 28 4.40 21.32 -5.80
CA PRO A 28 2.95 21.26 -5.91
C PRO A 28 2.50 20.37 -7.07
N THR A 29 2.12 19.14 -6.77
CA THR A 29 1.74 18.12 -7.75
C THR A 29 0.25 17.82 -7.70
N TRP A 30 -0.31 17.65 -6.50
CA TRP A 30 -1.64 17.11 -6.29
C TRP A 30 -2.62 18.16 -5.73
N ASN A 31 -3.79 18.25 -6.34
CA ASN A 31 -4.96 18.92 -5.78
C ASN A 31 -5.92 17.85 -5.22
N VAL A 32 -5.86 17.57 -3.93
CA VAL A 32 -6.76 16.57 -3.32
C VAL A 32 -8.16 17.18 -3.20
N ILE A 33 -9.05 16.77 -4.10
CA ILE A 33 -10.42 17.33 -4.20
C ILE A 33 -11.40 16.66 -3.23
N GLY A 34 -11.10 15.44 -2.76
CA GLY A 34 -11.95 14.77 -1.78
C GLY A 34 -11.54 13.34 -1.46
N PHE A 35 -12.16 12.80 -0.42
CA PHE A 35 -12.19 11.38 -0.15
C PHE A 35 -13.46 10.76 -0.73
N ILE A 36 -13.39 9.47 -1.04
CA ILE A 36 -14.52 8.64 -1.48
C ILE A 36 -14.66 7.49 -0.47
N ASP A 37 -15.88 7.22 -0.03
CA ASP A 37 -16.18 6.06 0.83
C ASP A 37 -17.61 5.59 0.62
N ASP A 38 -17.81 4.26 0.53
CA ASP A 38 -19.14 3.68 0.34
C ASP A 38 -19.98 3.66 1.62
N ASN A 39 -19.39 3.92 2.79
CA ASN A 39 -20.11 4.08 4.03
C ASN A 39 -20.74 5.48 4.14
N GLU A 40 -22.04 5.56 3.94
CA GLU A 40 -22.79 6.83 3.98
C GLU A 40 -22.64 7.57 5.31
N GLN A 41 -22.37 6.89 6.42
CA GLN A 41 -22.13 7.53 7.72
C GLN A 41 -20.85 8.38 7.77
N LEU A 42 -19.94 8.19 6.81
CA LEU A 42 -18.71 8.94 6.68
C LEU A 42 -18.85 10.15 5.74
N TRP A 43 -19.93 10.24 4.99
CA TRP A 43 -20.15 11.35 4.08
C TRP A 43 -20.23 12.67 4.86
N GLU A 44 -19.77 13.74 4.25
CA GLU A 44 -19.60 15.07 4.88
C GLU A 44 -18.52 15.13 6.00
N GLN A 45 -17.99 14.01 6.46
CA GLN A 45 -16.81 14.05 7.33
C GLN A 45 -15.61 14.64 6.57
N SER A 46 -14.64 15.16 7.31
CA SER A 46 -13.45 15.74 6.71
C SER A 46 -12.20 15.44 7.54
N PHE A 47 -11.06 15.46 6.89
CA PHE A 47 -9.75 15.40 7.51
C PHE A 47 -8.82 16.41 6.85
N CYS A 48 -8.17 17.26 7.64
CA CYS A 48 -7.29 18.34 7.15
C CYS A 48 -7.94 19.22 6.06
N GLY A 49 -9.24 19.53 6.18
CA GLY A 49 -9.99 20.36 5.23
C GLY A 49 -10.47 19.63 3.98
N VAL A 50 -10.13 18.36 3.79
CA VAL A 50 -10.58 17.53 2.66
C VAL A 50 -11.81 16.71 3.11
N ARG A 51 -12.92 16.83 2.36
CA ARG A 51 -14.22 16.21 2.71
C ARG A 51 -14.39 14.83 2.05
N VAL A 52 -15.24 13.99 2.63
CA VAL A 52 -15.79 12.80 1.96
C VAL A 52 -16.94 13.23 1.06
N LEU A 53 -16.79 13.03 -0.24
CA LEU A 53 -17.72 13.56 -1.27
C LEU A 53 -18.88 12.61 -1.58
N GLY A 54 -18.75 11.32 -1.19
CA GLY A 54 -19.74 10.31 -1.48
C GLY A 54 -19.12 8.93 -1.66
N GLY A 55 -19.90 7.97 -2.14
CA GLY A 55 -19.46 6.62 -2.46
C GLY A 55 -18.68 6.54 -3.78
N ARG A 56 -18.24 5.32 -4.15
CA ARG A 56 -17.45 5.10 -5.39
C ARG A 56 -18.15 5.58 -6.66
N SER A 57 -19.48 5.65 -6.71
CA SER A 57 -20.20 6.21 -7.86
C SER A 57 -19.84 7.65 -8.14
N ALA A 58 -19.50 8.44 -7.12
CA ALA A 58 -19.09 9.84 -7.29
C ALA A 58 -17.78 9.98 -8.11
N ILE A 59 -16.99 8.93 -8.27
CA ILE A 59 -15.77 8.94 -9.11
C ILE A 59 -16.09 9.31 -10.57
N HIS A 60 -17.28 8.96 -11.04
CA HIS A 60 -17.71 9.26 -12.42
C HIS A 60 -17.95 10.74 -12.66
N ASP A 61 -18.32 11.51 -11.61
CA ASP A 61 -18.51 12.96 -11.69
C ASP A 61 -17.16 13.70 -11.85
N PHE A 62 -16.05 13.01 -11.55
CA PHE A 62 -14.69 13.54 -11.63
C PHE A 62 -13.84 12.75 -12.64
N SER A 63 -14.30 12.65 -13.87
CA SER A 63 -13.70 11.79 -14.90
C SER A 63 -12.24 12.13 -15.24
N SER A 64 -11.79 13.37 -15.03
CA SER A 64 -10.40 13.81 -15.25
C SER A 64 -9.48 13.62 -14.03
N ALA A 65 -10.04 13.37 -12.84
CA ALA A 65 -9.25 13.18 -11.63
C ALA A 65 -8.55 11.83 -11.64
N GLN A 66 -7.33 11.80 -11.10
CA GLN A 66 -6.69 10.54 -10.73
C GLN A 66 -7.26 10.01 -9.41
N ILE A 67 -7.13 8.71 -9.22
CA ILE A 67 -7.63 8.02 -8.03
C ILE A 67 -6.46 7.37 -7.31
N LEU A 68 -6.43 7.49 -6.00
CA LEU A 68 -5.54 6.73 -5.15
C LEU A 68 -6.37 5.80 -4.26
N ALA A 69 -6.32 4.51 -4.53
CA ALA A 69 -7.08 3.50 -3.79
C ALA A 69 -6.17 2.74 -2.82
N VAL A 70 -6.34 2.99 -1.52
CA VAL A 70 -5.49 2.42 -0.46
C VAL A 70 -6.29 1.63 0.60
N PRO A 71 -7.30 0.81 0.21
CA PRO A 71 -7.99 -0.03 1.17
C PRO A 71 -7.00 -1.01 1.79
N GLY A 72 -7.21 -1.45 3.00
CA GLY A 72 -6.44 -2.53 3.59
C GLY A 72 -6.32 -2.44 5.11
N ASN A 73 -6.62 -3.56 5.71
CA ASN A 73 -6.34 -3.87 7.09
C ASN A 73 -6.07 -5.39 7.18
N PRO A 74 -5.52 -5.89 8.29
CA PRO A 74 -5.19 -7.30 8.42
C PRO A 74 -6.41 -8.25 8.40
N GLU A 75 -7.62 -7.74 8.60
CA GLU A 75 -8.84 -8.55 8.62
C GLU A 75 -9.40 -8.81 7.23
N ASN A 76 -9.15 -7.89 6.27
CA ASN A 76 -9.71 -7.98 4.92
C ASN A 76 -8.66 -7.84 3.79
N PHE A 77 -7.36 -7.96 4.10
CA PHE A 77 -6.27 -7.78 3.12
C PHE A 77 -6.47 -8.64 1.87
N TYR A 78 -7.02 -9.84 2.00
CA TYR A 78 -7.29 -10.78 0.92
C TYR A 78 -8.42 -10.34 -0.03
N LYS A 79 -9.22 -9.34 0.36
CA LYS A 79 -10.26 -8.72 -0.48
C LYS A 79 -9.79 -7.45 -1.19
N ARG A 80 -8.53 -7.07 -1.01
CA ARG A 80 -8.00 -5.80 -1.50
C ARG A 80 -8.14 -5.66 -3.02
N ALA A 81 -7.85 -6.73 -3.76
CA ALA A 81 -8.00 -6.74 -5.22
C ALA A 81 -9.47 -6.55 -5.63
N ASP A 82 -10.40 -7.25 -4.97
CA ASP A 82 -11.83 -7.14 -5.25
C ASP A 82 -12.34 -5.72 -4.95
N ILE A 83 -11.96 -5.16 -3.79
CA ILE A 83 -12.37 -3.79 -3.38
C ILE A 83 -11.90 -2.75 -4.40
N ILE A 84 -10.66 -2.85 -4.86
CA ILE A 84 -10.10 -1.92 -5.86
C ILE A 84 -10.73 -2.16 -7.23
N GLY A 85 -10.97 -3.41 -7.60
CA GLY A 85 -11.63 -3.76 -8.86
C GLY A 85 -13.04 -3.20 -9.00
N LEU A 86 -13.77 -3.03 -7.88
CA LEU A 86 -15.10 -2.42 -7.87
C LEU A 86 -15.12 -0.92 -8.26
N LEU A 87 -13.97 -0.26 -8.33
CA LEU A 87 -13.89 1.13 -8.80
C LEU A 87 -14.05 1.22 -10.32
N ASP A 88 -13.85 0.12 -11.05
CA ASP A 88 -14.03 -0.04 -12.49
C ASP A 88 -13.42 1.12 -13.31
N ILE A 89 -12.16 1.42 -13.03
CA ILE A 89 -11.40 2.46 -13.73
C ILE A 89 -10.12 1.89 -14.34
N PRO A 90 -9.65 2.44 -15.47
CA PRO A 90 -8.43 1.96 -16.12
C PRO A 90 -7.19 2.27 -15.28
N LEU A 91 -6.14 1.46 -15.45
CA LEU A 91 -4.93 1.51 -14.64
C LEU A 91 -4.20 2.87 -14.72
N ASP A 92 -4.28 3.56 -15.83
CA ASP A 92 -3.65 4.87 -16.05
C ASP A 92 -4.31 6.00 -15.25
N ARG A 93 -5.55 5.82 -14.80
CA ARG A 93 -6.23 6.75 -13.87
C ARG A 93 -5.75 6.63 -12.43
N TYR A 94 -4.98 5.61 -12.08
CA TYR A 94 -4.47 5.49 -10.72
C TYR A 94 -3.20 6.30 -10.51
N ALA A 95 -3.19 7.08 -9.43
CA ALA A 95 -2.03 7.83 -8.95
C ALA A 95 -1.04 6.93 -8.22
N THR A 96 0.23 7.24 -8.31
CA THR A 96 1.28 6.71 -7.42
C THR A 96 1.83 7.87 -6.61
N VAL A 97 1.87 7.71 -5.29
CA VAL A 97 2.29 8.77 -4.34
C VAL A 97 3.53 8.32 -3.60
N VAL A 98 4.51 9.20 -3.57
CA VAL A 98 5.80 8.97 -2.90
C VAL A 98 6.04 10.13 -1.92
N ASP A 99 6.20 9.81 -0.64
CA ASP A 99 6.63 10.80 0.35
C ASP A 99 8.03 11.32 0.01
N PRO A 100 8.28 12.62 0.11
CA PRO A 100 9.57 13.20 -0.26
C PRO A 100 10.75 12.72 0.60
N SER A 101 10.51 12.17 1.77
CA SER A 101 11.54 11.54 2.61
C SER A 101 11.87 10.10 2.19
N ALA A 102 11.09 9.48 1.31
CA ALA A 102 11.41 8.15 0.80
C ALA A 102 12.68 8.19 -0.07
N ARG A 103 13.48 7.12 0.01
CA ARG A 103 14.68 6.92 -0.78
C ARG A 103 14.47 5.76 -1.74
N ILE A 104 14.45 6.06 -3.03
CA ILE A 104 14.20 5.07 -4.08
C ILE A 104 15.40 5.04 -5.01
N SER A 105 15.95 3.84 -5.26
CA SER A 105 17.01 3.67 -6.25
C SER A 105 16.52 4.04 -7.64
N VAL A 106 17.42 4.59 -8.46
CA VAL A 106 17.09 5.05 -9.82
C VAL A 106 16.65 3.93 -10.76
N ASP A 107 17.04 2.70 -10.47
CA ASP A 107 16.71 1.49 -11.24
C ASP A 107 15.52 0.71 -10.66
N ALA A 108 14.98 1.13 -9.50
CA ALA A 108 13.79 0.50 -8.92
C ALA A 108 12.54 0.80 -9.75
N LYS A 109 11.65 -0.18 -9.84
CA LYS A 109 10.37 -0.05 -10.54
C LYS A 109 9.22 0.00 -9.55
N ILE A 110 8.37 1.00 -9.68
CA ILE A 110 7.20 1.20 -8.82
C ILE A 110 5.93 1.21 -9.67
N GLY A 111 5.01 0.33 -9.35
CA GLY A 111 3.74 0.20 -10.05
C GLY A 111 2.74 1.32 -9.78
N LYS A 112 1.63 1.30 -10.50
CA LYS A 112 0.50 2.24 -10.36
C LYS A 112 -0.30 1.98 -9.10
N ASN A 113 -0.97 3.01 -8.61
CA ASN A 113 -1.73 2.96 -7.35
C ASN A 113 -0.89 2.48 -6.16
N THR A 114 0.39 2.83 -6.14
CA THR A 114 1.31 2.44 -5.07
C THR A 114 1.69 3.65 -4.23
N VAL A 115 1.66 3.48 -2.92
CA VAL A 115 2.04 4.53 -1.96
C VAL A 115 3.31 4.11 -1.24
N LEU A 116 4.31 4.97 -1.29
CA LEU A 116 5.51 4.88 -0.47
C LEU A 116 5.48 6.01 0.56
N MET A 117 5.31 5.65 1.83
CA MET A 117 5.18 6.63 2.91
C MET A 117 6.54 7.09 3.44
N ALA A 118 6.51 7.92 4.47
CA ALA A 118 7.70 8.58 5.01
C ALA A 118 8.83 7.59 5.37
N ASN A 119 10.06 7.96 5.01
CA ASN A 119 11.29 7.21 5.30
C ASN A 119 11.32 5.77 4.74
N VAL A 120 10.50 5.47 3.76
CA VAL A 120 10.59 4.19 3.03
C VAL A 120 11.89 4.17 2.24
N VAL A 121 12.60 3.05 2.28
CA VAL A 121 13.82 2.82 1.49
C VAL A 121 13.59 1.67 0.51
N ILE A 122 13.69 1.96 -0.77
CA ILE A 122 13.63 0.99 -1.86
C ILE A 122 15.02 0.94 -2.50
N SER A 123 15.70 -0.20 -2.33
CA SER A 123 17.08 -0.38 -2.79
C SER A 123 17.16 -0.70 -4.30
N CYS A 124 18.37 -0.96 -4.79
CA CYS A 124 18.62 -1.24 -6.20
C CYS A 124 17.94 -2.54 -6.67
N SER A 125 17.55 -2.56 -7.94
CA SER A 125 16.93 -3.70 -8.62
C SER A 125 15.65 -4.22 -7.94
N VAL A 126 14.96 -3.36 -7.15
CA VAL A 126 13.69 -3.72 -6.52
C VAL A 126 12.53 -3.44 -7.47
N GLU A 127 11.59 -4.38 -7.53
CA GLU A 127 10.34 -4.20 -8.25
C GLU A 127 9.15 -4.25 -7.28
N ILE A 128 8.35 -3.18 -7.26
CA ILE A 128 7.08 -3.11 -6.51
C ILE A 128 5.93 -3.09 -7.51
N GLY A 129 5.00 -4.00 -7.34
CA GLY A 129 3.81 -4.11 -8.18
C GLY A 129 2.82 -2.96 -8.03
N ASN A 130 1.67 -3.11 -8.68
CA ASN A 130 0.58 -2.16 -8.63
C ASN A 130 -0.24 -2.30 -7.33
N HIS A 131 -0.95 -1.24 -6.99
CA HIS A 131 -1.91 -1.26 -5.87
C HIS A 131 -1.28 -1.60 -4.51
N CYS A 132 -0.02 -1.22 -4.28
CA CYS A 132 0.68 -1.50 -3.03
C CYS A 132 0.65 -0.32 -2.06
N VAL A 133 0.68 -0.63 -0.77
CA VAL A 133 0.86 0.35 0.31
C VAL A 133 2.07 -0.04 1.12
N ILE A 134 3.08 0.81 1.15
CA ILE A 134 4.30 0.62 1.94
C ILE A 134 4.34 1.70 3.02
N LEU A 135 4.12 1.26 4.26
CA LEU A 135 4.00 2.15 5.41
C LEU A 135 5.37 2.67 5.91
N PRO A 136 5.39 3.72 6.76
CA PRO A 136 6.61 4.43 7.12
C PRO A 136 7.74 3.56 7.67
N ASN A 137 8.98 4.01 7.42
CA ASN A 137 10.22 3.41 7.92
C ASN A 137 10.47 1.97 7.44
N THR A 138 9.84 1.53 6.38
CA THR A 138 10.04 0.19 5.80
C THR A 138 11.21 0.20 4.84
N VAL A 139 12.04 -0.84 4.92
CA VAL A 139 13.18 -1.07 4.04
C VAL A 139 12.95 -2.31 3.19
N ILE A 140 13.06 -2.17 1.87
CA ILE A 140 13.08 -3.28 0.92
C ILE A 140 14.44 -3.29 0.24
N SER A 141 15.24 -4.32 0.56
CA SER A 141 16.62 -4.44 0.10
C SER A 141 16.70 -4.95 -1.34
N HIS A 142 17.91 -4.86 -1.89
CA HIS A 142 18.24 -5.11 -3.29
C HIS A 142 17.70 -6.43 -3.85
N ASP A 143 17.42 -6.45 -5.15
CA ASP A 143 16.99 -7.62 -5.92
C ASP A 143 15.70 -8.29 -5.40
N SER A 144 14.89 -7.55 -4.65
CA SER A 144 13.63 -8.05 -4.09
C SER A 144 12.44 -7.66 -4.95
N VAL A 145 11.40 -8.50 -4.94
CA VAL A 145 10.18 -8.29 -5.70
C VAL A 145 8.97 -8.32 -4.76
N VAL A 146 8.10 -7.33 -4.88
CA VAL A 146 6.80 -7.28 -4.20
C VAL A 146 5.70 -7.30 -5.26
N GLY A 147 4.85 -8.32 -5.22
CA GLY A 147 3.72 -8.46 -6.15
C GLY A 147 2.62 -7.41 -5.91
N ASP A 148 1.63 -7.43 -6.79
CA ASP A 148 0.50 -6.50 -6.74
C ASP A 148 -0.35 -6.64 -5.47
N TYR A 149 -1.07 -5.60 -5.11
CA TYR A 149 -2.04 -5.57 -4.00
C TYR A 149 -1.46 -5.84 -2.61
N CYS A 150 -0.16 -5.71 -2.43
CA CYS A 150 0.47 -5.92 -1.14
C CYS A 150 0.30 -4.72 -0.19
N CYS A 151 0.20 -5.03 1.10
CA CYS A 151 0.25 -4.03 2.16
C CYS A 151 1.42 -4.39 3.09
N ILE A 152 2.42 -3.53 3.12
CA ILE A 152 3.61 -3.71 3.96
C ILE A 152 3.54 -2.71 5.11
N GLY A 153 3.49 -3.22 6.33
CA GLY A 153 3.37 -2.43 7.55
C GLY A 153 4.59 -1.54 7.82
N SER A 154 4.49 -0.69 8.83
CA SER A 154 5.58 0.19 9.24
C SER A 154 6.74 -0.59 9.85
N ASN A 155 7.97 -0.06 9.70
CA ASN A 155 9.19 -0.65 10.27
C ASN A 155 9.44 -2.12 9.84
N VAL A 156 8.96 -2.51 8.67
CA VAL A 156 9.27 -3.82 8.08
C VAL A 156 10.67 -3.80 7.47
N SER A 157 11.43 -4.87 7.68
CA SER A 157 12.72 -5.08 7.02
C SER A 157 12.63 -6.30 6.12
N VAL A 158 12.72 -6.08 4.83
CA VAL A 158 12.84 -7.11 3.80
C VAL A 158 14.28 -7.16 3.35
N SER A 159 14.98 -8.27 3.60
CA SER A 159 16.37 -8.46 3.18
C SER A 159 16.48 -8.68 1.66
N GLY A 160 17.70 -8.82 1.14
CA GLY A 160 17.92 -8.95 -0.31
C GLY A 160 17.37 -10.26 -0.89
N TYR A 161 17.06 -10.25 -2.19
CA TYR A 161 16.59 -11.42 -2.94
C TYR A 161 15.29 -12.04 -2.41
N VAL A 162 14.45 -11.27 -1.74
CA VAL A 162 13.15 -11.74 -1.24
C VAL A 162 12.07 -11.56 -2.32
N SER A 163 11.25 -12.60 -2.51
CA SER A 163 10.06 -12.52 -3.36
C SER A 163 8.79 -12.57 -2.51
N ILE A 164 8.00 -11.51 -2.54
CA ILE A 164 6.67 -11.43 -1.90
C ILE A 164 5.61 -11.51 -3.00
N GLY A 165 4.77 -12.53 -2.96
CA GLY A 165 3.71 -12.75 -3.94
C GLY A 165 2.55 -11.74 -3.80
N THR A 166 1.63 -11.78 -4.75
CA THR A 166 0.47 -10.89 -4.84
C THR A 166 -0.45 -11.01 -3.63
N GLY A 167 -1.03 -9.89 -3.19
CA GLY A 167 -2.07 -9.86 -2.17
C GLY A 167 -1.58 -10.24 -0.76
N CYS A 168 -0.31 -10.01 -0.46
CA CYS A 168 0.24 -10.27 0.86
C CYS A 168 0.04 -9.09 1.82
N TYR A 169 -0.12 -9.42 3.10
CA TYR A 169 -0.08 -8.45 4.20
C TYR A 169 1.12 -8.76 5.09
N ILE A 170 2.07 -7.84 5.17
CA ILE A 170 3.24 -7.96 6.04
C ILE A 170 3.05 -7.01 7.23
N GLY A 171 2.84 -7.55 8.41
CA GLY A 171 2.58 -6.79 9.63
C GLY A 171 3.76 -5.93 10.06
N SER A 172 3.46 -4.80 10.70
CA SER A 172 4.45 -3.84 11.17
C SER A 172 5.54 -4.49 12.01
N GLY A 173 6.79 -4.07 11.82
CA GLY A 173 7.95 -4.59 12.54
C GLY A 173 8.39 -6.00 12.13
N ALA A 174 7.78 -6.61 11.14
CA ALA A 174 8.22 -7.92 10.64
C ALA A 174 9.60 -7.82 9.99
N ARG A 175 10.38 -8.90 10.11
CA ARG A 175 11.70 -9.07 9.49
C ARG A 175 11.70 -10.32 8.63
N ILE A 176 12.16 -10.19 7.41
CA ILE A 176 12.18 -11.29 6.43
C ILE A 176 13.64 -11.52 6.04
N MET A 177 14.13 -12.73 6.30
CA MET A 177 15.48 -13.15 5.95
C MET A 177 15.65 -13.16 4.42
N ASP A 178 16.86 -12.99 3.96
CA ASP A 178 17.25 -12.98 2.55
C ASP A 178 16.95 -14.31 1.83
N HIS A 179 16.82 -14.23 0.51
CA HIS A 179 16.59 -15.36 -0.40
C HIS A 179 15.29 -16.14 -0.14
N LEU A 180 14.32 -15.56 0.59
CA LEU A 180 13.06 -16.21 0.89
C LEU A 180 11.96 -15.88 -0.11
N ARG A 181 11.02 -16.81 -0.22
CA ARG A 181 9.78 -16.64 -0.94
C ARG A 181 8.58 -16.65 0.01
N ILE A 182 7.84 -15.55 0.01
CA ILE A 182 6.50 -15.46 0.60
C ILE A 182 5.50 -15.58 -0.54
N SER A 183 4.80 -16.71 -0.64
CA SER A 183 3.84 -16.93 -1.72
C SER A 183 2.61 -16.04 -1.58
N SER A 184 1.79 -15.95 -2.65
CA SER A 184 0.62 -15.06 -2.70
C SER A 184 -0.41 -15.32 -1.60
N GLY A 185 -1.13 -14.26 -1.22
CA GLY A 185 -2.24 -14.34 -0.27
C GLY A 185 -1.82 -14.59 1.19
N CYS A 186 -0.56 -14.38 1.54
CA CYS A 186 -0.07 -14.63 2.89
C CYS A 186 -0.24 -13.43 3.82
N LEU A 187 -0.38 -13.70 5.11
CA LEU A 187 -0.25 -12.71 6.16
C LEU A 187 0.94 -13.07 7.05
N VAL A 188 1.87 -12.14 7.21
CA VAL A 188 2.93 -12.19 8.22
C VAL A 188 2.51 -11.29 9.37
N GLY A 189 2.40 -11.87 10.57
CA GLY A 189 1.96 -11.15 11.76
C GLY A 189 2.94 -10.05 12.19
N ILE A 190 2.43 -9.10 12.97
CA ILE A 190 3.22 -8.00 13.55
C ILE A 190 4.44 -8.53 14.30
N GLY A 191 5.61 -7.91 14.12
CA GLY A 191 6.86 -8.24 14.82
C GLY A 191 7.45 -9.63 14.51
N SER A 192 6.94 -10.31 13.50
CA SER A 192 7.39 -11.67 13.15
C SER A 192 8.78 -11.69 12.52
N CYS A 193 9.53 -12.76 12.76
CA CYS A 193 10.82 -13.03 12.12
C CYS A 193 10.69 -14.24 11.18
N VAL A 194 10.60 -14.01 9.88
CA VAL A 194 10.46 -15.05 8.86
C VAL A 194 11.84 -15.53 8.44
N ILE A 195 12.12 -16.83 8.66
CA ILE A 195 13.41 -17.46 8.39
C ILE A 195 13.30 -18.67 7.45
N GLN A 196 12.15 -18.87 6.82
CA GLN A 196 11.89 -19.92 5.84
C GLN A 196 10.80 -19.51 4.88
N ASP A 197 10.72 -20.15 3.73
CA ASP A 197 9.68 -19.90 2.74
C ASP A 197 8.27 -20.08 3.31
N VAL A 198 7.35 -19.26 2.82
CA VAL A 198 5.94 -19.26 3.25
C VAL A 198 5.07 -19.76 2.11
N PRO A 199 4.39 -20.91 2.26
CA PRO A 199 3.44 -21.42 1.28
C PRO A 199 2.24 -20.46 1.07
N PRO A 200 1.48 -20.58 -0.05
CA PRO A 200 0.40 -19.65 -0.35
C PRO A 200 -0.76 -19.73 0.65
N ASN A 201 -1.42 -18.59 0.84
CA ASN A 201 -2.62 -18.45 1.68
C ASN A 201 -2.42 -18.88 3.15
N ILE A 202 -1.25 -18.59 3.70
CA ILE A 202 -0.87 -18.95 5.07
C ILE A 202 -0.74 -17.68 5.92
N ILE A 203 -1.15 -17.80 7.19
CA ILE A 203 -0.83 -16.84 8.24
C ILE A 203 0.36 -17.36 9.02
N MET A 204 1.44 -16.58 9.03
CA MET A 204 2.65 -16.84 9.81
C MET A 204 2.78 -15.80 10.93
N ALA A 205 3.19 -16.20 12.13
CA ALA A 205 3.46 -15.24 13.20
C ALA A 205 4.52 -15.77 14.19
N GLY A 206 5.15 -14.85 14.92
CA GLY A 206 6.12 -15.14 15.97
C GLY A 206 7.58 -14.92 15.59
N ASN A 207 8.48 -15.19 16.55
CA ASN A 207 9.94 -15.14 16.38
C ASN A 207 10.58 -16.41 16.96
N PRO A 208 11.05 -17.34 16.11
CA PRO A 208 10.86 -17.36 14.65
C PRO A 208 9.40 -17.58 14.25
N ALA A 209 9.00 -17.02 13.09
CA ALA A 209 7.63 -17.16 12.60
C ALA A 209 7.24 -18.62 12.33
N ARG A 210 6.02 -18.98 12.72
CA ARG A 210 5.45 -20.32 12.52
C ARG A 210 4.07 -20.20 11.88
N HIS A 211 3.66 -21.26 11.24
CA HIS A 211 2.30 -21.37 10.68
C HIS A 211 1.27 -21.30 11.81
N VAL A 212 0.33 -20.39 11.70
CA VAL A 212 -0.80 -20.21 12.63
C VAL A 212 -2.04 -20.90 12.09
N ARG A 213 -2.47 -20.51 10.87
CA ARG A 213 -3.63 -21.07 10.16
C ARG A 213 -3.60 -20.67 8.69
N LYS A 214 -4.49 -21.24 7.89
CA LYS A 214 -4.76 -20.75 6.53
C LYS A 214 -5.51 -19.44 6.57
N VAL A 215 -5.31 -18.62 5.56
CA VAL A 215 -6.19 -17.49 5.23
C VAL A 215 -7.53 -18.07 4.78
N ARG A 216 -8.62 -17.43 5.11
CA ARG A 216 -9.98 -17.89 4.80
C ARG A 216 -10.24 -17.94 3.30
#